data_ccd4c47a12522feade73503031aeabe4
#
_entry.id   ccd4c47a12522feade73503031aeabe4
#
_cell.length_a   1.000
_cell.length_b   1.000
_cell.length_c   1.000
_cell.angle_alpha   90.00
_cell.angle_beta   90.00
_cell.angle_gamma   90.00
#
_symmetry.space_group_name_H-M   'P 1'
#
loop_
_entity.id
_entity.type
_entity.pdbx_description
1 polymer ?
#
loop_
_entity_poly.entity_id
_entity_poly.type
_entity_poly.pdbx_seq_one_letter_code
_entity_poly.pdbx_strand_id
1 'polypeptide(L)'
;MAENVEDAQIVSIKPEQTNPLLLISNALNSGMDIEKMERLFDLQERWEKKEAEKAFRRAMVSFQNEKPELIKIKGADYGPGKTKYNFNPLPKVQKAIDPVLSKFGLTYRWEILPVESYIEVSCIISHIDGHSEKTTMRGPHDSSGSKNGLQAIGSTRTYLERYTLESAFGLSSDEDTDG
;
A
#
# COMPACT_ATOMS: atom_id res chain seq x y z
N MET A 1 -32.96 16.86 -50.43
CA MET A 1 -31.74 16.07 -50.35
C MET A 1 -31.44 15.94 -48.85
N ALA A 2 -31.72 14.77 -48.28
CA ALA A 2 -31.43 14.49 -46.88
C ALA A 2 -30.16 13.63 -46.85
N GLU A 3 -29.11 14.17 -46.22
CA GLU A 3 -27.86 13.44 -45.99
C GLU A 3 -28.10 12.37 -44.93
N ASN A 4 -27.83 11.12 -45.31
CA ASN A 4 -27.76 9.99 -44.42
C ASN A 4 -26.50 10.16 -43.56
N VAL A 5 -26.69 10.40 -42.27
CA VAL A 5 -25.65 10.22 -41.27
C VAL A 5 -25.65 8.73 -40.94
N GLU A 6 -24.63 7.98 -41.41
CA GLU A 6 -24.39 6.62 -41.02
C GLU A 6 -24.15 6.55 -39.51
N ASP A 7 -24.97 5.79 -38.80
CA ASP A 7 -24.83 5.47 -37.41
C ASP A 7 -23.48 4.72 -37.19
N ALA A 8 -22.52 5.41 -36.61
CA ALA A 8 -21.31 4.79 -36.14
C ALA A 8 -21.64 3.80 -34.98
N GLN A 9 -21.68 2.53 -35.29
CA GLN A 9 -21.82 1.48 -34.27
C GLN A 9 -20.63 1.54 -33.28
N ILE A 10 -20.93 1.96 -32.05
CA ILE A 10 -19.99 1.84 -30.93
C ILE A 10 -19.83 0.36 -30.63
N VAL A 11 -18.75 -0.22 -31.13
CA VAL A 11 -18.37 -1.59 -30.75
C VAL A 11 -17.95 -1.57 -29.29
N SER A 12 -18.81 -2.09 -28.43
CA SER A 12 -18.49 -2.29 -27.02
C SER A 12 -17.40 -3.37 -26.91
N ILE A 13 -16.16 -2.96 -26.76
CA ILE A 13 -15.02 -3.86 -26.52
C ILE A 13 -15.14 -4.35 -25.07
N LYS A 14 -15.54 -5.60 -24.89
CA LYS A 14 -15.46 -6.27 -23.57
C LYS A 14 -14.00 -6.34 -23.13
N PRO A 15 -13.65 -5.99 -21.88
CA PRO A 15 -12.26 -5.94 -21.41
C PRO A 15 -11.56 -7.29 -21.26
N GLU A 16 -12.19 -8.38 -21.67
CA GLU A 16 -11.76 -9.75 -21.31
C GLU A 16 -10.68 -10.38 -22.21
N GLN A 17 -10.19 -9.75 -23.27
CA GLN A 17 -9.24 -10.41 -24.18
C GLN A 17 -8.25 -9.48 -24.88
N THR A 18 -7.64 -8.56 -24.20
CA THR A 18 -6.48 -7.86 -24.77
C THR A 18 -5.18 -8.57 -24.39
N ASN A 19 -4.95 -9.75 -24.96
CA ASN A 19 -3.62 -10.32 -24.96
C ASN A 19 -2.71 -9.39 -25.77
N PRO A 20 -1.71 -8.74 -25.17
CA PRO A 20 -0.81 -7.81 -25.86
C PRO A 20 -0.17 -8.43 -27.12
N LEU A 21 0.13 -9.72 -27.10
CA LEU A 21 0.69 -10.46 -28.24
C LEU A 21 -0.29 -10.55 -29.41
N LEU A 22 -1.59 -10.63 -29.14
CA LEU A 22 -2.61 -10.69 -30.17
C LEU A 22 -2.81 -9.31 -30.82
N LEU A 23 -2.73 -8.23 -30.05
CA LEU A 23 -2.73 -6.87 -30.53
C LEU A 23 -1.50 -6.57 -31.42
N ILE A 24 -0.31 -7.02 -30.97
CA ILE A 24 0.94 -6.93 -31.75
C ILE A 24 0.79 -7.67 -33.07
N SER A 25 0.31 -8.91 -33.04
CA SER A 25 0.11 -9.73 -34.23
C SER A 25 -0.86 -9.09 -35.24
N ASN A 26 -1.99 -8.57 -34.73
CA ASN A 26 -2.99 -7.89 -35.56
C ASN A 26 -2.45 -6.58 -36.14
N ALA A 27 -1.69 -5.82 -35.38
CA ALA A 27 -1.09 -4.56 -35.82
C ALA A 27 -0.02 -4.82 -36.91
N LEU A 28 0.82 -5.83 -36.73
CA LEU A 28 1.79 -6.27 -37.73
C LEU A 28 1.12 -6.71 -39.02
N ASN A 29 0.04 -7.50 -38.92
CA ASN A 29 -0.73 -7.98 -40.07
C ASN A 29 -1.47 -6.85 -40.82
N SER A 30 -1.83 -5.77 -40.13
CA SER A 30 -2.47 -4.60 -40.72
C SER A 30 -1.50 -3.58 -41.36
N GLY A 31 -0.19 -3.87 -41.32
CA GLY A 31 0.82 -2.95 -41.87
C GLY A 31 0.99 -1.67 -41.06
N MET A 32 0.64 -1.68 -39.76
CA MET A 32 0.83 -0.53 -38.88
C MET A 32 2.31 -0.24 -38.70
N ASP A 33 2.67 1.04 -38.77
CA ASP A 33 4.02 1.52 -38.49
C ASP A 33 4.43 1.21 -37.06
N ILE A 34 5.65 0.68 -36.88
CA ILE A 34 6.21 0.28 -35.57
C ILE A 34 6.17 1.46 -34.58
N GLU A 35 6.49 2.67 -35.05
CA GLU A 35 6.47 3.88 -34.21
C GLU A 35 5.06 4.19 -33.65
N LYS A 36 4.02 3.96 -34.43
CA LYS A 36 2.63 4.13 -33.97
C LYS A 36 2.23 3.07 -32.97
N MET A 37 2.75 1.86 -33.15
CA MET A 37 2.51 0.75 -32.24
C MET A 37 3.15 1.01 -30.87
N GLU A 38 4.40 1.46 -30.82
CA GLU A 38 5.09 1.85 -29.59
C GLU A 38 4.31 2.92 -28.84
N ARG A 39 3.82 3.95 -29.52
CA ARG A 39 2.99 5.01 -28.93
C ARG A 39 1.67 4.49 -28.35
N LEU A 40 1.05 3.49 -28.97
CA LEU A 40 -0.16 2.87 -28.45
C LEU A 40 0.13 2.05 -27.18
N PHE A 41 1.24 1.32 -27.14
CA PHE A 41 1.66 0.63 -25.93
C PHE A 41 1.97 1.58 -24.77
N ASP A 42 2.68 2.66 -25.04
CA ASP A 42 2.94 3.70 -24.04
C ASP A 42 1.64 4.30 -23.48
N LEU A 43 0.66 4.55 -24.35
CA LEU A 43 -0.65 5.03 -23.95
C LEU A 43 -1.40 4.02 -23.11
N GLN A 44 -1.36 2.74 -23.49
CA GLN A 44 -2.00 1.66 -22.73
C GLN A 44 -1.36 1.51 -21.34
N GLU A 45 -0.02 1.47 -21.25
CA GLU A 45 0.69 1.38 -19.97
C GLU A 45 0.34 2.55 -19.05
N ARG A 46 0.32 3.77 -19.59
CA ARG A 46 -0.07 4.97 -18.82
C ARG A 46 -1.53 4.91 -18.37
N TRP A 47 -2.41 4.36 -19.19
CA TRP A 47 -3.81 4.19 -18.83
C TRP A 47 -3.98 3.13 -17.73
N GLU A 48 -3.36 1.97 -17.88
CA GLU A 48 -3.36 0.89 -16.88
C GLU A 48 -2.83 1.38 -15.53
N LYS A 49 -1.71 2.10 -15.53
CA LYS A 49 -1.15 2.70 -14.32
C LYS A 49 -2.12 3.67 -13.64
N LYS A 50 -2.83 4.51 -14.41
CA LYS A 50 -3.84 5.42 -13.86
C LYS A 50 -5.06 4.66 -13.31
N GLU A 51 -5.49 3.60 -13.96
CA GLU A 51 -6.60 2.78 -13.45
C GLU A 51 -6.21 2.03 -12.18
N ALA A 52 -5.01 1.47 -12.10
CA ALA A 52 -4.47 0.86 -10.89
C ALA A 52 -4.39 1.86 -9.72
N GLU A 53 -3.95 3.10 -9.98
CA GLU A 53 -3.94 4.17 -8.97
C GLU A 53 -5.35 4.53 -8.49
N LYS A 54 -6.32 4.63 -9.39
CA LYS A 54 -7.73 4.88 -9.03
C LYS A 54 -8.32 3.72 -8.21
N ALA A 55 -8.02 2.48 -8.59
CA ALA A 55 -8.46 1.28 -7.87
C ALA A 55 -7.89 1.27 -6.45
N PHE A 56 -6.60 1.54 -6.29
CA PHE A 56 -5.95 1.68 -4.98
C PHE A 56 -6.62 2.74 -4.12
N ARG A 57 -6.87 3.94 -4.65
CA ARG A 57 -7.53 5.02 -3.90
C ARG A 57 -8.95 4.63 -3.47
N ARG A 58 -9.73 3.95 -4.32
CA ARG A 58 -11.06 3.42 -3.96
C ARG A 58 -10.97 2.39 -2.85
N ALA A 59 -10.02 1.46 -2.94
CA ALA A 59 -9.77 0.45 -1.91
C ALA A 59 -9.39 1.08 -0.57
N MET A 60 -8.52 2.11 -0.58
CA MET A 60 -8.14 2.84 0.63
C MET A 60 -9.33 3.58 1.27
N VAL A 61 -10.18 4.21 0.47
CA VAL A 61 -11.42 4.85 0.97
C VAL A 61 -12.35 3.80 1.60
N SER A 62 -12.54 2.65 0.94
CA SER A 62 -13.36 1.57 1.47
C SER A 62 -12.79 1.01 2.77
N PHE A 63 -11.47 0.83 2.84
CA PHE A 63 -10.79 0.44 4.08
C PHE A 63 -11.01 1.47 5.20
N GLN A 64 -10.87 2.78 4.92
CA GLN A 64 -11.08 3.82 5.93
C GLN A 64 -12.50 3.82 6.50
N ASN A 65 -13.49 3.47 5.69
CA ASN A 65 -14.89 3.37 6.14
C ASN A 65 -15.17 2.13 7.01
N GLU A 66 -14.40 1.07 6.85
CA GLU A 66 -14.57 -0.20 7.56
C GLU A 66 -13.41 -0.54 8.50
N LYS A 67 -12.45 0.38 8.67
CA LYS A 67 -11.28 0.11 9.52
C LYS A 67 -11.71 -0.25 10.93
N PRO A 68 -11.06 -1.26 11.55
CA PRO A 68 -11.40 -1.67 12.90
C PRO A 68 -10.95 -0.63 13.93
N GLU A 69 -11.71 -0.51 15.00
CA GLU A 69 -11.28 0.24 16.18
C GLU A 69 -10.14 -0.51 16.88
N LEU A 70 -9.04 0.17 17.11
CA LEU A 70 -7.89 -0.37 17.83
C LEU A 70 -7.95 0.05 19.30
N ILE A 71 -8.37 -0.88 20.17
CA ILE A 71 -8.40 -0.64 21.60
C ILE A 71 -6.98 -0.78 22.16
N LYS A 72 -6.43 0.32 22.70
CA LYS A 72 -5.13 0.30 23.41
C LYS A 72 -5.18 -0.67 24.59
N ILE A 73 -4.18 -1.53 24.67
CA ILE A 73 -3.99 -2.38 25.83
C ILE A 73 -3.06 -1.63 26.79
N LYS A 74 -3.45 -1.58 28.06
CA LYS A 74 -2.59 -1.03 29.09
C LYS A 74 -1.21 -1.68 28.98
N GLY A 75 -0.18 -0.87 28.75
CA GLY A 75 1.19 -1.31 28.63
C GLY A 75 1.67 -2.05 29.87
N ALA A 76 2.74 -2.79 29.73
CA ALA A 76 3.40 -3.43 30.84
C ALA A 76 3.74 -2.40 31.93
N ASP A 77 3.40 -2.74 33.18
CA ASP A 77 3.76 -1.94 34.33
C ASP A 77 5.25 -2.16 34.63
N TYR A 78 6.07 -1.20 34.23
CA TYR A 78 7.54 -1.27 34.44
C TYR A 78 7.96 -0.92 35.88
N GLY A 79 7.00 -0.85 36.83
CA GLY A 79 7.25 -0.58 38.21
C GLY A 79 7.03 0.90 38.64
N PRO A 80 7.13 1.17 39.96
CA PRO A 80 6.85 2.50 40.51
C PRO A 80 7.74 3.59 39.91
N GLY A 81 7.17 4.67 39.44
CA GLY A 81 7.89 5.82 38.89
C GLY A 81 8.21 5.75 37.38
N LYS A 82 7.77 4.72 36.63
CA LYS A 82 7.89 4.65 35.17
C LYS A 82 6.58 4.98 34.51
N THR A 83 6.64 5.75 33.42
CA THR A 83 5.48 6.17 32.63
C THR A 83 4.80 4.93 32.06
N LYS A 84 3.50 4.76 32.34
CA LYS A 84 2.68 3.71 31.71
C LYS A 84 2.40 4.13 30.26
N TYR A 85 2.99 3.45 29.33
CA TYR A 85 2.76 3.71 27.91
C TYR A 85 1.77 2.69 27.35
N ASN A 86 0.63 3.18 26.87
CA ASN A 86 -0.39 2.34 26.24
C ASN A 86 -0.10 2.22 24.74
N PHE A 87 -0.03 1.01 24.22
CA PHE A 87 0.19 0.77 22.81
C PHE A 87 -0.55 -0.47 22.31
N ASN A 88 -0.75 -0.57 21.03
CA ASN A 88 -1.25 -1.77 20.38
C ASN A 88 -0.07 -2.64 19.92
N PRO A 89 0.10 -3.87 20.44
CA PRO A 89 1.10 -4.78 19.90
C PRO A 89 0.89 -5.03 18.41
N LEU A 90 1.96 -4.96 17.61
CA LEU A 90 1.90 -5.15 16.17
C LEU A 90 1.06 -6.36 15.72
N PRO A 91 1.18 -7.57 16.32
CA PRO A 91 0.35 -8.71 15.93
C PRO A 91 -1.15 -8.51 16.12
N LYS A 92 -1.55 -7.65 17.07
CA LYS A 92 -2.98 -7.33 17.25
C LYS A 92 -3.49 -6.36 16.20
N VAL A 93 -2.67 -5.36 15.85
CA VAL A 93 -2.98 -4.46 14.74
C VAL A 93 -3.17 -5.27 13.46
N GLN A 94 -2.19 -6.13 13.13
CA GLN A 94 -2.24 -7.00 11.96
C GLN A 94 -3.51 -7.87 11.95
N LYS A 95 -3.78 -8.59 13.04
CA LYS A 95 -4.96 -9.46 13.15
C LYS A 95 -6.28 -8.70 12.96
N ALA A 96 -6.33 -7.44 13.37
CA ALA A 96 -7.53 -6.62 13.22
C ALA A 96 -7.72 -6.12 11.78
N ILE A 97 -6.64 -5.68 11.12
CA ILE A 97 -6.72 -5.06 9.79
C ILE A 97 -6.69 -6.05 8.62
N ASP A 98 -5.97 -7.17 8.75
CA ASP A 98 -5.74 -8.12 7.65
C ASP A 98 -7.04 -8.61 6.98
N PRO A 99 -8.13 -8.96 7.70
CA PRO A 99 -9.38 -9.37 7.07
C PRO A 99 -10.01 -8.25 6.23
N VAL A 100 -9.92 -6.99 6.70
CA VAL A 100 -10.49 -5.84 6.01
C VAL A 100 -9.64 -5.47 4.79
N LEU A 101 -8.33 -5.52 4.90
CA LEU A 101 -7.41 -5.30 3.77
C LEU A 101 -7.65 -6.31 2.65
N SER A 102 -7.71 -7.59 3.01
CA SER A 102 -7.97 -8.67 2.04
C SER A 102 -9.30 -8.50 1.30
N LYS A 103 -10.33 -8.00 1.98
CA LYS A 103 -11.64 -7.71 1.38
C LYS A 103 -11.55 -6.68 0.25
N PHE A 104 -10.64 -5.73 0.36
CA PHE A 104 -10.45 -4.65 -0.62
C PHE A 104 -9.24 -4.85 -1.54
N GLY A 105 -8.65 -6.05 -1.58
CA GLY A 105 -7.51 -6.35 -2.42
C GLY A 105 -6.23 -5.61 -2.04
N LEU A 106 -6.14 -5.15 -0.79
CA LEU A 106 -4.97 -4.49 -0.24
C LEU A 106 -4.09 -5.48 0.52
N THR A 107 -2.79 -5.29 0.43
CA THR A 107 -1.78 -5.99 1.21
C THR A 107 -0.66 -5.04 1.61
N TYR A 108 0.19 -5.45 2.53
CA TYR A 108 1.37 -4.67 2.91
C TYR A 108 2.58 -5.58 3.15
N ARG A 109 3.75 -4.98 3.05
CA ARG A 109 5.03 -5.59 3.43
C ARG A 109 5.97 -4.51 3.95
N TRP A 110 7.05 -4.92 4.63
CA TRP A 110 8.09 -3.98 5.02
C TRP A 110 9.37 -4.22 4.23
N GLU A 111 10.02 -3.11 3.91
CA GLU A 111 11.43 -3.07 3.51
C GLU A 111 12.22 -2.46 4.66
N ILE A 112 13.30 -3.13 5.04
CA ILE A 112 14.14 -2.73 6.16
C ILE A 112 15.54 -2.52 5.64
N LEU A 113 16.04 -1.30 5.83
CA LEU A 113 17.39 -0.92 5.47
C LEU A 113 18.19 -0.63 6.73
N PRO A 114 19.09 -1.53 7.14
CA PRO A 114 20.00 -1.26 8.25
C PRO A 114 21.10 -0.29 7.76
N VAL A 115 21.30 0.77 8.54
CA VAL A 115 22.40 1.73 8.36
C VAL A 115 23.21 1.78 9.65
N GLU A 116 24.47 2.17 9.58
CA GLU A 116 25.42 2.10 10.72
C GLU A 116 24.86 2.67 12.03
N SER A 117 24.15 3.81 11.95
CA SER A 117 23.66 4.55 13.13
C SER A 117 22.14 4.52 13.32
N TYR A 118 21.38 3.99 12.36
CA TYR A 118 19.91 3.95 12.42
C TYR A 118 19.34 2.79 11.61
N ILE A 119 18.05 2.55 11.79
CA ILE A 119 17.27 1.63 10.96
C ILE A 119 16.22 2.44 10.21
N GLU A 120 16.12 2.22 8.92
CA GLU A 120 15.01 2.72 8.10
C GLU A 120 14.03 1.57 7.85
N VAL A 121 12.75 1.83 8.10
CA VAL A 121 11.66 0.89 7.83
C VAL A 121 10.64 1.57 6.95
N SER A 122 10.31 0.92 5.86
CA SER A 122 9.28 1.36 4.93
C SER A 122 8.14 0.34 4.91
N CYS A 123 6.93 0.77 5.24
CA CYS A 123 5.71 0.03 4.97
C CYS A 123 5.24 0.33 3.55
N ILE A 124 5.11 -0.70 2.73
CA ILE A 124 4.63 -0.62 1.35
C ILE A 124 3.25 -1.24 1.31
N ILE A 125 2.24 -0.44 1.00
CA ILE A 125 0.88 -0.91 0.74
C ILE A 125 0.76 -1.16 -0.75
N SER A 126 0.22 -2.31 -1.13
CA SER A 126 0.00 -2.68 -2.53
C SER A 126 -1.44 -3.09 -2.76
N HIS A 127 -1.98 -2.73 -3.92
CA HIS A 127 -3.28 -3.18 -4.40
C HIS A 127 -3.12 -4.28 -5.45
N ILE A 128 -4.08 -5.19 -5.55
CA ILE A 128 -4.07 -6.31 -6.49
C ILE A 128 -3.92 -5.86 -7.95
N ASP A 129 -4.38 -4.65 -8.28
CA ASP A 129 -4.25 -4.07 -9.63
C ASP A 129 -2.89 -3.40 -9.89
N GLY A 130 -1.90 -3.57 -8.99
CA GLY A 130 -0.50 -3.24 -9.25
C GLY A 130 -0.01 -1.88 -8.75
N HIS A 131 -0.88 -1.00 -8.20
CA HIS A 131 -0.42 0.25 -7.58
C HIS A 131 0.09 0.02 -6.16
N SER A 132 1.13 0.76 -5.78
CA SER A 132 1.71 0.70 -4.43
C SER A 132 2.12 2.08 -3.93
N GLU A 133 1.96 2.30 -2.62
CA GLU A 133 2.43 3.50 -1.93
C GLU A 133 3.32 3.11 -0.74
N LYS A 134 4.24 4.00 -0.37
CA LYS A 134 5.26 3.73 0.64
C LYS A 134 5.29 4.80 1.72
N THR A 135 5.25 4.37 2.99
CA THR A 135 5.48 5.22 4.17
C THR A 135 6.76 4.80 4.85
N THR A 136 7.68 5.73 5.06
CA THR A 136 9.02 5.45 5.59
C THR A 136 9.27 6.20 6.89
N MET A 137 9.84 5.52 7.87
CA MET A 137 10.35 6.11 9.12
C MET A 137 11.76 5.62 9.41
N ARG A 138 12.50 6.44 10.17
CA ARG A 138 13.86 6.14 10.63
C ARG A 138 13.93 6.28 12.14
N GLY A 139 14.73 5.44 12.77
CA GLY A 139 14.99 5.53 14.19
C GLY A 139 16.38 5.06 14.56
N PRO A 140 17.00 5.63 15.61
CA PRO A 140 18.27 5.13 16.12
C PRO A 140 18.11 3.74 16.71
N HIS A 141 19.20 3.03 16.88
CA HIS A 141 19.19 1.77 17.60
C HIS A 141 18.77 2.01 19.05
N ASP A 142 17.86 1.17 19.56
CA ASP A 142 17.37 1.29 20.95
C ASP A 142 18.46 0.91 21.95
N SER A 143 19.16 1.91 22.46
CA SER A 143 20.22 1.75 23.46
C SER A 143 19.71 1.67 24.91
N SER A 144 18.39 1.58 25.15
CA SER A 144 17.80 1.56 26.47
C SER A 144 18.05 0.23 27.20
N GLY A 145 18.39 0.29 28.48
CA GLY A 145 18.62 -0.86 29.33
C GLY A 145 19.91 -1.65 28.98
N SER A 146 19.92 -2.98 29.29
CA SER A 146 21.06 -3.87 29.08
C SER A 146 20.97 -4.66 27.76
N LYS A 147 20.35 -4.09 26.73
CA LYS A 147 20.19 -4.77 25.44
C LYS A 147 21.53 -4.93 24.73
N ASN A 148 21.77 -6.09 24.14
CA ASN A 148 22.85 -6.26 23.20
C ASN A 148 22.49 -5.61 21.85
N GLY A 149 23.47 -5.41 20.95
CA GLY A 149 23.26 -4.73 19.67
C GLY A 149 22.14 -5.35 18.83
N LEU A 150 22.00 -6.69 18.81
CA LEU A 150 20.96 -7.37 18.05
C LEU A 150 19.56 -7.13 18.65
N GLN A 151 19.45 -7.12 19.97
CA GLN A 151 18.20 -6.80 20.67
C GLN A 151 17.80 -5.34 20.47
N ALA A 152 18.77 -4.42 20.44
CA ALA A 152 18.55 -3.01 20.15
C ALA A 152 17.96 -2.80 18.76
N ILE A 153 18.53 -3.47 17.75
CA ILE A 153 18.02 -3.46 16.36
C ILE A 153 16.60 -4.03 16.30
N GLY A 154 16.36 -5.20 16.90
CA GLY A 154 15.05 -5.85 16.90
C GLY A 154 13.96 -5.00 17.56
N SER A 155 14.30 -4.31 18.65
CA SER A 155 13.39 -3.39 19.34
C SER A 155 12.98 -2.22 18.44
N THR A 156 13.97 -1.47 17.90
CA THR A 156 13.71 -0.35 16.99
C THR A 156 12.91 -0.78 15.77
N ARG A 157 13.29 -1.91 15.15
CA ARG A 157 12.57 -2.47 14.00
C ARG A 157 11.08 -2.65 14.30
N THR A 158 10.74 -3.34 15.39
CA THR A 158 9.33 -3.62 15.75
C THR A 158 8.54 -2.32 16.01
N TYR A 159 9.17 -1.32 16.60
CA TYR A 159 8.57 0.01 16.75
C TYR A 159 8.28 0.65 15.41
N LEU A 160 9.26 0.70 14.52
CA LEU A 160 9.12 1.34 13.22
C LEU A 160 8.13 0.60 12.31
N GLU A 161 8.10 -0.75 12.35
CA GLU A 161 7.10 -1.55 11.63
C GLU A 161 5.68 -1.17 12.07
N ARG A 162 5.43 -1.05 13.36
CA ARG A 162 4.12 -0.64 13.87
C ARG A 162 3.76 0.77 13.46
N TYR A 163 4.62 1.75 13.68
CA TYR A 163 4.33 3.14 13.36
C TYR A 163 4.17 3.41 11.87
N THR A 164 4.96 2.76 11.02
CA THR A 164 4.80 2.87 9.57
C THR A 164 3.49 2.25 9.10
N LEU A 165 3.05 1.14 9.69
CA LEU A 165 1.77 0.51 9.40
C LEU A 165 0.60 1.39 9.84
N GLU A 166 0.61 1.85 11.09
CA GLU A 166 -0.43 2.74 11.64
C GLU A 166 -0.54 4.03 10.83
N SER A 167 0.59 4.67 10.51
CA SER A 167 0.62 5.87 9.68
C SER A 167 0.12 5.62 8.25
N ALA A 168 0.54 4.53 7.62
CA ALA A 168 0.19 4.21 6.24
C ALA A 168 -1.32 3.97 6.05
N PHE A 169 -1.99 3.43 7.07
CA PHE A 169 -3.42 3.15 7.06
C PHE A 169 -4.27 4.18 7.85
N GLY A 170 -3.67 5.23 8.38
CA GLY A 170 -4.37 6.23 9.20
C GLY A 170 -5.06 5.61 10.41
N LEU A 171 -4.38 4.66 11.07
CA LEU A 171 -4.87 4.03 12.28
C LEU A 171 -4.46 4.89 13.47
N SER A 172 -5.42 5.60 14.05
CA SER A 172 -5.24 6.23 15.35
C SER A 172 -5.83 5.34 16.44
N SER A 173 -5.17 5.22 17.56
CA SER A 173 -5.79 4.66 18.76
C SER A 173 -6.52 5.81 19.48
N ASP A 174 -7.78 5.59 19.85
CA ASP A 174 -8.52 6.52 20.72
C ASP A 174 -7.71 6.80 21.99
N GLU A 175 -7.63 8.07 22.39
CA GLU A 175 -6.80 8.70 23.41
C GLU A 175 -5.38 9.08 22.94
N ASP A 176 -5.29 10.05 22.03
CA ASP A 176 -4.14 10.94 21.94
C ASP A 176 -4.28 11.98 23.07
N THR A 177 -3.89 11.57 24.29
CA THR A 177 -3.83 12.47 25.45
C THR A 177 -2.41 12.99 25.61
N ASP A 178 -1.84 13.52 24.55
CA ASP A 178 -0.61 14.32 24.60
C ASP A 178 -0.99 15.78 24.83
N GLY A 179 -1.35 16.09 26.08
CA GLY A 179 -1.62 17.40 26.56
C GLY A 179 -1.04 17.58 27.96
#